data_03e41d83ac21a807fbbec54918cf96a4
#
_entry.id   03e41d83ac21a807fbbec54918cf96a4
#
_cell.length_a   1.000
_cell.length_b   1.000
_cell.length_c   1.000
_cell.angle_alpha   90.00
_cell.angle_beta   90.00
_cell.angle_gamma   90.00
#
_symmetry.space_group_name_H-M   'P 1'
#
loop_
_entity.id
_entity.type
_entity.pdbx_description
1 polymer ?
#
loop_
_entity_poly.entity_id
_entity_poly.type
_entity_poly.pdbx_seq_one_letter_code
_entity_poly.pdbx_strand_id
1 'polypeptide(L)'
;MPKFDKSTTELMKDFFAHIGLQGEKTFKRQELYDWFNKNYPDAKRSTLCCHLIKLSVNVSSRTNYSPRTDGSDDILYQIDTDTFRLYDKIKEGGIIAKSPEFVPDDTEKGQEFAYEKDLQNFLAKNLSVIEPDLKLYYDEENKKNGLEYPTDGRYIDILALDKNDNFVVIELKVSRGYDKVVGQLLRYKNWIKRNLAESGQNVRGIIICKEITDDLLLACYGLDEIELFEYELFFKLHKKGF
;
A
#
# COMPACT_ATOMS: atom_id res chain seq x y z
N MET A 1 7.34 6.80 22.31
CA MET A 1 8.10 5.74 23.03
C MET A 1 7.95 4.45 22.26
N PRO A 2 8.94 3.57 22.19
CA PRO A 2 8.72 2.26 21.58
C PRO A 2 7.61 1.53 22.35
N LYS A 3 6.71 0.89 21.62
CA LYS A 3 5.55 0.17 22.17
C LYS A 3 5.98 -1.10 22.95
N PHE A 4 7.18 -1.58 22.67
CA PHE A 4 7.78 -2.78 23.26
C PHE A 4 9.17 -2.46 23.78
N ASP A 5 9.71 -3.29 24.67
CA ASP A 5 11.08 -3.16 25.20
C ASP A 5 12.19 -3.37 24.15
N LYS A 6 11.83 -3.98 23.02
CA LYS A 6 12.69 -4.21 21.84
C LYS A 6 12.08 -3.56 20.60
N SER A 7 12.93 -3.22 19.63
CA SER A 7 12.47 -2.80 18.31
C SER A 7 11.81 -3.96 17.56
N THR A 8 10.90 -3.66 16.63
CA THR A 8 10.22 -4.68 15.80
C THR A 8 11.24 -5.57 15.07
N THR A 9 12.35 -5.01 14.58
CA THR A 9 13.43 -5.80 13.95
C THR A 9 14.07 -6.79 14.92
N GLU A 10 14.27 -6.42 16.18
CA GLU A 10 14.82 -7.33 17.21
C GLU A 10 13.81 -8.43 17.55
N LEU A 11 12.51 -8.08 17.67
CA LEU A 11 11.45 -9.07 17.89
C LEU A 11 11.34 -10.05 16.72
N MET A 12 11.54 -9.61 15.47
CA MET A 12 11.60 -10.50 14.32
C MET A 12 12.82 -11.45 14.40
N LYS A 13 13.96 -10.99 14.90
CA LYS A 13 15.12 -11.87 15.14
C LYS A 13 14.84 -12.91 16.23
N ASP A 14 14.06 -12.55 17.26
CA ASP A 14 13.61 -13.51 18.27
C ASP A 14 12.70 -14.60 17.64
N PHE A 15 11.80 -14.22 16.72
CA PHE A 15 11.03 -15.18 15.94
C PHE A 15 11.93 -16.08 15.07
N PHE A 16 12.91 -15.52 14.37
CA PHE A 16 13.85 -16.31 13.55
C PHE A 16 14.61 -17.33 14.39
N ALA A 17 15.04 -16.94 15.58
CA ALA A 17 15.68 -17.82 16.55
C ALA A 17 14.71 -18.91 17.06
N HIS A 18 13.46 -18.51 17.37
CA HIS A 18 12.42 -19.45 17.84
C HIS A 18 12.14 -20.56 16.84
N ILE A 19 12.03 -20.24 15.56
CA ILE A 19 11.81 -21.24 14.53
C ILE A 19 13.11 -21.94 14.09
N GLY A 20 14.27 -21.57 14.63
CA GLY A 20 15.57 -22.09 14.22
C GLY A 20 15.85 -21.82 12.73
N LEU A 21 15.64 -20.57 12.28
CA LEU A 21 15.87 -20.18 10.88
C LEU A 21 17.36 -20.18 10.58
N GLN A 22 17.80 -21.12 9.73
CA GLN A 22 19.21 -21.31 9.34
C GLN A 22 19.30 -21.85 7.92
N GLY A 23 20.36 -21.50 7.19
CA GLY A 23 20.63 -22.01 5.85
C GLY A 23 19.44 -21.87 4.89
N GLU A 24 19.01 -22.98 4.31
CA GLU A 24 17.89 -23.00 3.35
C GLU A 24 16.51 -23.15 4.00
N LYS A 25 16.43 -23.16 5.35
CA LYS A 25 15.14 -23.22 6.03
C LYS A 25 14.30 -21.99 5.67
N THR A 26 13.04 -22.24 5.38
CA THR A 26 12.08 -21.20 5.00
C THR A 26 11.01 -21.04 6.07
N PHE A 27 10.32 -19.90 6.05
CA PHE A 27 9.09 -19.66 6.80
C PHE A 27 8.08 -18.93 5.95
N LYS A 28 6.81 -19.07 6.29
CA LYS A 28 5.73 -18.33 5.65
C LYS A 28 5.37 -17.08 6.44
N ARG A 29 4.95 -16.04 5.74
CA ARG A 29 4.46 -14.79 6.33
C ARG A 29 3.44 -15.02 7.46
N GLN A 30 2.52 -15.97 7.27
CA GLN A 30 1.50 -16.29 8.25
C GLN A 30 2.09 -16.84 9.55
N GLU A 31 3.15 -17.65 9.50
CA GLU A 31 3.83 -18.16 10.68
C GLU A 31 4.40 -17.03 11.55
N LEU A 32 4.96 -15.99 10.91
CA LEU A 32 5.40 -14.78 11.61
C LEU A 32 4.21 -14.08 12.29
N TYR A 33 3.12 -13.86 11.56
CA TYR A 33 1.94 -13.19 12.11
C TYR A 33 1.33 -13.97 13.29
N ASP A 34 1.23 -15.27 13.18
CA ASP A 34 0.68 -16.13 14.25
C ASP A 34 1.56 -16.09 15.50
N TRP A 35 2.88 -16.10 15.32
CA TRP A 35 3.82 -15.98 16.43
C TRP A 35 3.70 -14.60 17.12
N PHE A 36 3.62 -13.52 16.34
CA PHE A 36 3.44 -12.17 16.90
C PHE A 36 2.08 -12.03 17.59
N ASN A 37 0.99 -12.49 17.00
CA ASN A 37 -0.33 -12.46 17.64
C ASN A 37 -0.34 -13.17 19.00
N LYS A 38 0.42 -14.25 19.14
CA LYS A 38 0.54 -14.98 20.39
C LYS A 38 1.41 -14.28 21.44
N ASN A 39 2.53 -13.69 21.04
CA ASN A 39 3.55 -13.17 21.96
C ASN A 39 3.47 -11.64 22.12
N TYR A 40 2.98 -10.94 21.12
CA TYR A 40 2.89 -9.48 21.02
C TYR A 40 1.60 -9.06 20.32
N PRO A 41 0.42 -9.29 20.94
CA PRO A 41 -0.90 -9.10 20.29
C PRO A 41 -1.17 -7.67 19.83
N ASP A 42 -0.45 -6.72 20.39
CA ASP A 42 -0.53 -5.31 20.00
C ASP A 42 0.33 -4.94 18.78
N ALA A 43 1.14 -5.86 18.25
CA ALA A 43 1.95 -5.60 17.06
C ALA A 43 1.06 -5.58 15.83
N LYS A 44 0.99 -4.43 15.16
CA LYS A 44 0.17 -4.28 13.95
C LYS A 44 0.74 -5.10 12.80
N ARG A 45 -0.15 -5.77 12.07
CA ARG A 45 0.22 -6.55 10.88
C ARG A 45 0.92 -5.69 9.81
N SER A 46 0.44 -4.46 9.63
CA SER A 46 1.07 -3.48 8.72
C SER A 46 2.54 -3.23 9.07
N THR A 47 2.86 -3.03 10.36
CA THR A 47 4.23 -2.88 10.85
C THR A 47 5.10 -4.09 10.51
N LEU A 48 4.59 -5.30 10.80
CA LEU A 48 5.33 -6.54 10.51
C LEU A 48 5.58 -6.71 9.01
N CYS A 49 4.59 -6.39 8.16
CA CYS A 49 4.74 -6.43 6.72
C CYS A 49 5.82 -5.46 6.23
N CYS A 50 5.80 -4.20 6.69
CA CYS A 50 6.80 -3.21 6.31
C CYS A 50 8.21 -3.67 6.69
N HIS A 51 8.38 -4.29 7.86
CA HIS A 51 9.66 -4.86 8.28
C HIS A 51 10.07 -6.08 7.44
N LEU A 52 9.16 -6.99 7.08
CA LEU A 52 9.45 -8.08 6.15
C LEU A 52 9.98 -7.55 4.82
N ILE A 53 9.31 -6.53 4.25
CA ILE A 53 9.74 -5.88 3.01
C ILE A 53 11.11 -5.22 3.20
N LYS A 54 11.29 -4.43 4.26
CA LYS A 54 12.53 -3.73 4.56
C LYS A 54 13.73 -4.66 4.70
N LEU A 55 13.55 -5.80 5.35
CA LEU A 55 14.61 -6.77 5.61
C LEU A 55 14.90 -7.69 4.43
N SER A 56 14.04 -7.72 3.40
CA SER A 56 14.18 -8.60 2.22
C SER A 56 14.96 -7.92 1.10
N VAL A 57 16.20 -8.39 0.85
CA VAL A 57 17.16 -7.73 -0.06
C VAL A 57 16.71 -7.68 -1.52
N ASN A 58 15.92 -8.64 -1.96
CA ASN A 58 15.48 -8.79 -3.36
C ASN A 58 14.10 -8.18 -3.64
N VAL A 59 13.48 -7.53 -2.66
CA VAL A 59 12.20 -6.85 -2.84
C VAL A 59 12.45 -5.39 -3.22
N SER A 60 12.04 -4.99 -4.41
CA SER A 60 12.32 -3.64 -4.95
C SER A 60 11.65 -2.54 -4.12
N SER A 61 10.45 -2.79 -3.58
CA SER A 61 9.74 -1.84 -2.70
C SER A 61 10.41 -1.61 -1.34
N ARG A 62 11.46 -2.39 -0.97
CA ARG A 62 12.19 -2.17 0.29
C ARG A 62 12.76 -0.75 0.42
N THR A 63 13.12 -0.14 -0.71
CA THR A 63 13.66 1.23 -0.75
C THR A 63 12.68 2.27 -0.20
N ASN A 64 11.38 1.98 -0.25
CA ASN A 64 10.34 2.81 0.34
C ASN A 64 10.38 2.84 1.88
N TYR A 65 11.10 1.92 2.51
CA TYR A 65 11.19 1.77 3.98
C TYR A 65 12.58 2.10 4.52
N SER A 66 13.38 2.83 3.74
CA SER A 66 14.70 3.35 4.14
C SER A 66 15.58 2.30 4.84
N PRO A 67 15.96 1.20 4.16
CA PRO A 67 16.86 0.21 4.72
C PRO A 67 18.21 0.84 5.06
N ARG A 68 18.87 0.35 6.11
CA ARG A 68 20.17 0.87 6.54
C ARG A 68 21.24 0.58 5.50
N THR A 69 22.06 1.57 5.22
CA THR A 69 23.12 1.47 4.21
C THR A 69 24.34 0.65 4.67
N ASP A 70 24.44 0.36 5.97
CA ASP A 70 25.49 -0.48 6.56
C ASP A 70 25.25 -1.99 6.35
N GLY A 71 24.12 -2.37 5.73
CA GLY A 71 23.73 -3.76 5.49
C GLY A 71 23.14 -4.49 6.69
N SER A 72 22.91 -3.82 7.82
CA SER A 72 22.32 -4.46 9.01
C SER A 72 20.86 -4.87 8.84
N ASP A 73 20.20 -4.38 7.80
CA ASP A 73 18.84 -4.76 7.37
C ASP A 73 18.85 -5.82 6.24
N ASP A 74 20.01 -6.30 5.79
CA ASP A 74 20.14 -7.31 4.73
C ASP A 74 20.02 -8.70 5.35
N ILE A 75 18.81 -9.12 5.74
CA ILE A 75 18.58 -10.30 6.56
C ILE A 75 17.85 -11.41 5.80
N LEU A 76 16.87 -11.05 4.98
CA LEU A 76 15.95 -11.97 4.35
C LEU A 76 16.09 -11.97 2.82
N TYR A 77 15.74 -13.09 2.24
CA TYR A 77 15.49 -13.26 0.81
C TYR A 77 14.07 -13.77 0.63
N GLN A 78 13.25 -13.07 -0.13
CA GLN A 78 11.89 -13.45 -0.44
C GLN A 78 11.88 -14.41 -1.64
N ILE A 79 11.43 -15.66 -1.43
CA ILE A 79 11.38 -16.71 -2.46
C ILE A 79 10.16 -16.50 -3.35
N ASP A 80 9.02 -16.28 -2.73
CA ASP A 80 7.75 -15.97 -3.36
C ASP A 80 6.98 -14.96 -2.49
N THR A 81 5.76 -14.64 -2.88
CA THR A 81 4.96 -13.61 -2.20
C THR A 81 4.76 -13.85 -0.70
N ASP A 82 4.89 -15.10 -0.21
CA ASP A 82 4.61 -15.47 1.18
C ASP A 82 5.76 -16.17 1.89
N THR A 83 6.79 -16.61 1.16
CA THR A 83 7.85 -17.46 1.67
C THR A 83 9.18 -16.73 1.72
N PHE A 84 9.86 -16.83 2.85
CA PHE A 84 11.11 -16.16 3.12
C PHE A 84 12.15 -17.13 3.67
N ARG A 85 13.44 -16.83 3.45
CA ARG A 85 14.59 -17.48 4.08
C ARG A 85 15.63 -16.45 4.47
N LEU A 86 16.69 -16.89 5.14
CA LEU A 86 17.83 -16.00 5.35
C LEU A 86 18.50 -15.64 4.02
N TYR A 87 18.97 -14.41 3.93
CA TYR A 87 19.79 -13.95 2.82
C TYR A 87 21.21 -14.49 2.94
N ASP A 88 21.70 -15.10 1.87
CA ASP A 88 23.09 -15.55 1.76
C ASP A 88 23.80 -14.72 0.67
N LYS A 89 24.64 -13.79 1.11
CA LYS A 89 25.37 -12.87 0.23
C LYS A 89 26.30 -13.60 -0.77
N ILE A 90 26.81 -14.75 -0.39
CA ILE A 90 27.73 -15.52 -1.26
C ILE A 90 26.92 -16.21 -2.36
N LYS A 91 25.83 -16.84 -1.99
CA LYS A 91 24.93 -17.55 -2.92
C LYS A 91 24.24 -16.62 -3.92
N GLU A 92 23.71 -15.49 -3.45
CA GLU A 92 23.00 -14.53 -4.26
C GLU A 92 23.90 -13.49 -4.94
N GLY A 93 25.23 -13.63 -4.83
CA GLY A 93 26.19 -12.73 -5.51
C GLY A 93 26.10 -11.28 -5.09
N GLY A 94 25.56 -11.00 -3.91
CA GLY A 94 25.38 -9.64 -3.39
C GLY A 94 24.25 -8.86 -4.07
N ILE A 95 23.29 -9.55 -4.70
CA ILE A 95 22.14 -8.93 -5.36
C ILE A 95 21.26 -8.27 -4.29
N ILE A 96 21.19 -6.93 -4.37
CA ILE A 96 20.24 -6.11 -3.64
C ILE A 96 19.30 -5.47 -4.66
N ALA A 97 17.99 -5.59 -4.47
CA ALA A 97 17.01 -5.01 -5.37
C ALA A 97 17.22 -3.49 -5.45
N LYS A 98 17.26 -2.99 -6.68
CA LYS A 98 17.20 -1.55 -6.97
C LYS A 98 15.77 -1.07 -6.72
N SER A 99 15.61 0.24 -6.55
CA SER A 99 14.28 0.86 -6.53
C SER A 99 13.46 0.32 -7.71
N PRO A 100 12.15 0.02 -7.49
CA PRO A 100 11.31 -0.43 -8.59
C PRO A 100 11.37 0.62 -9.71
N GLU A 101 11.57 0.17 -10.92
CA GLU A 101 11.26 1.02 -12.05
C GLU A 101 9.77 1.34 -11.94
N PHE A 102 9.46 2.62 -11.90
CA PHE A 102 8.09 3.09 -11.96
C PHE A 102 7.51 2.59 -13.30
N VAL A 103 6.55 1.70 -13.23
CA VAL A 103 5.76 1.33 -14.40
C VAL A 103 4.60 2.32 -14.42
N PRO A 104 4.61 3.32 -15.33
CA PRO A 104 3.46 4.22 -15.47
C PRO A 104 2.26 3.36 -15.86
N ASP A 105 1.18 3.49 -15.14
CA ASP A 105 -0.10 3.04 -15.62
C ASP A 105 -0.48 3.99 -16.76
N ASP A 106 -0.51 3.50 -17.98
CA ASP A 106 -0.77 4.16 -19.26
C ASP A 106 -0.37 5.65 -19.36
N THR A 107 0.40 6.01 -20.37
CA THR A 107 0.88 7.35 -20.65
C THR A 107 -0.26 8.36 -20.81
N GLU A 108 -0.76 8.85 -19.70
CA GLU A 108 -1.56 10.07 -19.69
C GLU A 108 -0.65 11.24 -20.10
N LYS A 109 -1.10 12.03 -21.06
CA LYS A 109 -0.37 13.20 -21.55
C LYS A 109 -0.10 14.13 -20.35
N GLY A 110 1.05 14.74 -20.28
CA GLY A 110 1.53 15.47 -19.10
C GLY A 110 0.59 16.52 -18.48
N GLN A 111 -0.41 17.02 -19.22
CA GLN A 111 -1.46 17.89 -18.68
C GLN A 111 -2.49 17.12 -17.85
N GLU A 112 -2.92 15.95 -18.30
CA GLU A 112 -3.88 15.11 -17.58
C GLU A 112 -3.29 14.65 -16.25
N PHE A 113 -2.00 14.28 -16.24
CA PHE A 113 -1.27 13.95 -15.01
C PHE A 113 -1.23 15.11 -13.99
N ALA A 114 -1.02 16.35 -14.45
CA ALA A 114 -1.03 17.51 -13.56
C ALA A 114 -2.42 17.73 -12.93
N TYR A 115 -3.49 17.59 -13.70
CA TYR A 115 -4.86 17.71 -13.20
C TYR A 115 -5.24 16.56 -12.26
N GLU A 116 -4.78 15.34 -12.51
CA GLU A 116 -4.99 14.20 -11.62
C GLU A 116 -4.34 14.46 -10.25
N LYS A 117 -3.12 14.98 -10.24
CA LYS A 117 -2.41 15.36 -9.03
C LYS A 117 -3.11 16.46 -8.23
N ASP A 118 -3.67 17.44 -8.92
CA ASP A 118 -4.43 18.53 -8.27
C ASP A 118 -5.73 18.00 -7.67
N LEU A 119 -6.46 17.16 -8.39
CA LEU A 119 -7.65 16.47 -7.89
C LEU A 119 -7.32 15.58 -6.70
N GLN A 120 -6.27 14.78 -6.79
CA GLN A 120 -5.78 13.92 -5.72
C GLN A 120 -5.48 14.72 -4.46
N ASN A 121 -4.71 15.82 -4.58
CA ASN A 121 -4.37 16.69 -3.46
C ASN A 121 -5.59 17.38 -2.83
N PHE A 122 -6.57 17.75 -3.65
CA PHE A 122 -7.82 18.31 -3.17
C PHE A 122 -8.64 17.29 -2.39
N LEU A 123 -8.86 16.12 -2.96
CA LEU A 123 -9.63 15.04 -2.33
C LEU A 123 -8.96 14.52 -1.05
N ALA A 124 -7.64 14.34 -1.05
CA ALA A 124 -6.91 13.89 0.14
C ALA A 124 -7.06 14.84 1.35
N LYS A 125 -7.27 16.15 1.09
CA LYS A 125 -7.54 17.14 2.13
C LYS A 125 -9.04 17.27 2.49
N ASN A 126 -9.92 16.75 1.66
CA ASN A 126 -11.37 16.90 1.74
C ASN A 126 -12.10 15.56 1.57
N LEU A 127 -11.62 14.50 2.20
CA LEU A 127 -12.18 13.15 2.05
C LEU A 127 -13.66 13.06 2.43
N SER A 128 -14.13 13.95 3.31
CA SER A 128 -15.55 14.05 3.67
C SER A 128 -16.48 14.42 2.51
N VAL A 129 -15.94 14.90 1.37
CA VAL A 129 -16.70 15.10 0.12
C VAL A 129 -17.09 13.76 -0.52
N ILE A 130 -16.27 12.74 -0.32
CA ILE A 130 -16.53 11.38 -0.81
C ILE A 130 -17.47 10.67 0.18
N GLU A 131 -17.08 10.64 1.45
CA GLU A 131 -17.86 9.99 2.50
C GLU A 131 -17.58 10.64 3.87
N PRO A 132 -18.60 10.89 4.70
CA PRO A 132 -18.41 11.37 6.07
C PRO A 132 -17.49 10.43 6.86
N ASP A 133 -16.62 11.03 7.69
CA ASP A 133 -15.70 10.31 8.58
C ASP A 133 -14.57 9.51 7.87
N LEU A 134 -14.45 9.61 6.54
CA LEU A 134 -13.32 9.05 5.82
C LEU A 134 -12.04 9.82 6.19
N LYS A 135 -10.98 9.10 6.57
CA LYS A 135 -9.70 9.67 7.01
C LYS A 135 -8.57 9.15 6.16
N LEU A 136 -7.62 10.03 5.81
CA LEU A 136 -6.40 9.60 5.15
C LEU A 136 -5.66 8.61 6.05
N TYR A 137 -5.29 7.44 5.51
CA TYR A 137 -4.48 6.48 6.23
C TYR A 137 -3.13 7.10 6.63
N TYR A 138 -2.66 6.80 7.81
CA TYR A 138 -1.34 7.20 8.27
C TYR A 138 -0.66 6.05 9.04
N ASP A 139 0.51 5.66 8.56
CA ASP A 139 1.38 4.71 9.23
C ASP A 139 2.36 5.49 10.14
N GLU A 140 2.09 5.49 11.42
CA GLU A 140 2.89 6.23 12.42
C GLU A 140 4.33 5.71 12.52
N GLU A 141 4.54 4.41 12.37
CA GLU A 141 5.85 3.80 12.52
C GLU A 141 6.77 4.12 11.33
N ASN A 142 6.25 4.02 10.13
CA ASN A 142 6.99 4.31 8.90
C ASN A 142 6.84 5.76 8.45
N LYS A 143 6.04 6.58 9.16
CA LYS A 143 5.74 7.99 8.84
C LYS A 143 5.25 8.16 7.40
N LYS A 144 4.40 7.25 6.94
CA LYS A 144 3.81 7.27 5.60
C LYS A 144 2.33 7.58 5.68
N ASN A 145 1.90 8.54 4.88
CA ASN A 145 0.48 8.80 4.71
C ASN A 145 -0.08 8.02 3.51
N GLY A 146 -1.40 8.01 3.40
CA GLY A 146 -2.13 7.29 2.36
C GLY A 146 -2.13 7.98 0.99
N LEU A 147 -1.45 9.12 0.82
CA LEU A 147 -1.33 9.79 -0.49
C LEU A 147 -0.17 9.15 -1.25
N GLU A 148 -0.41 8.71 -2.49
CA GLU A 148 0.56 7.95 -3.28
C GLU A 148 1.18 6.80 -2.45
N TYR A 149 0.31 5.98 -1.86
CA TYR A 149 0.77 4.92 -0.97
C TYR A 149 1.49 3.82 -1.77
N PRO A 150 2.77 3.54 -1.45
CA PRO A 150 3.57 2.62 -2.25
C PRO A 150 3.13 1.16 -2.07
N THR A 151 2.99 0.45 -3.16
CA THR A 151 2.84 -1.00 -3.25
C THR A 151 4.03 -1.61 -4.00
N ASP A 152 3.94 -2.85 -4.45
CA ASP A 152 5.02 -3.50 -5.21
C ASP A 152 5.18 -2.88 -6.61
N GLY A 153 5.97 -1.81 -6.71
CA GLY A 153 6.30 -1.12 -7.95
C GLY A 153 5.24 -0.16 -8.49
N ARG A 154 4.18 0.11 -7.71
CA ARG A 154 3.10 1.05 -8.06
C ARG A 154 2.63 1.83 -6.84
N TYR A 155 1.79 2.84 -7.07
CA TYR A 155 1.26 3.69 -6.02
C TYR A 155 -0.27 3.70 -6.06
N ILE A 156 -0.88 3.61 -4.89
CA ILE A 156 -2.32 3.87 -4.69
C ILE A 156 -2.50 5.37 -4.64
N ASP A 157 -3.43 5.93 -5.40
CA ASP A 157 -3.64 7.37 -5.40
C ASP A 157 -3.99 7.89 -4.01
N ILE A 158 -5.03 7.33 -3.38
CA ILE A 158 -5.39 7.64 -2.01
C ILE A 158 -5.78 6.36 -1.26
N LEU A 159 -5.09 6.10 -0.16
CA LEU A 159 -5.45 5.08 0.82
C LEU A 159 -6.06 5.74 2.04
N ALA A 160 -7.28 5.35 2.39
CA ALA A 160 -8.03 5.93 3.50
C ALA A 160 -8.57 4.85 4.45
N LEU A 161 -9.10 5.28 5.60
CA LEU A 161 -9.85 4.47 6.54
C LEU A 161 -11.27 5.05 6.68
N ASP A 162 -12.27 4.17 6.70
CA ASP A 162 -13.64 4.56 7.02
C ASP A 162 -13.86 4.69 8.54
N LYS A 163 -15.09 5.04 8.95
CA LYS A 163 -15.47 5.20 10.37
C LYS A 163 -15.30 3.95 11.22
N ASN A 164 -15.20 2.77 10.60
CA ASN A 164 -15.01 1.48 11.26
C ASN A 164 -13.56 1.00 11.15
N ASP A 165 -12.64 1.88 10.75
CA ASP A 165 -11.23 1.60 10.49
C ASP A 165 -11.00 0.56 9.38
N ASN A 166 -11.96 0.34 8.47
CA ASN A 166 -11.75 -0.47 7.27
C ASN A 166 -10.98 0.32 6.22
N PHE A 167 -10.15 -0.36 5.45
CA PHE A 167 -9.40 0.27 4.36
C PHE A 167 -10.29 0.63 3.18
N VAL A 168 -10.07 1.83 2.65
CA VAL A 168 -10.68 2.32 1.42
C VAL A 168 -9.58 2.69 0.45
N VAL A 169 -9.50 1.97 -0.66
CA VAL A 169 -8.56 2.21 -1.76
C VAL A 169 -9.27 3.08 -2.79
N ILE A 170 -8.74 4.27 -3.06
CA ILE A 170 -9.33 5.22 -4.00
C ILE A 170 -8.40 5.38 -5.19
N GLU A 171 -8.93 5.18 -6.38
CA GLU A 171 -8.26 5.37 -7.67
C GLU A 171 -8.91 6.53 -8.41
N LEU A 172 -8.10 7.42 -8.98
CA LEU A 172 -8.56 8.62 -9.65
C LEU A 172 -8.29 8.55 -11.16
N LYS A 173 -9.21 9.08 -11.96
CA LYS A 173 -9.01 9.30 -13.38
C LYS A 173 -9.59 10.66 -13.78
N VAL A 174 -8.76 11.53 -14.31
CA VAL A 174 -9.19 12.88 -14.74
C VAL A 174 -9.92 12.86 -16.09
N SER A 175 -9.87 11.75 -16.79
CA SER A 175 -10.59 11.50 -18.03
C SER A 175 -11.76 10.53 -17.79
N ARG A 176 -12.21 9.87 -18.86
CA ARG A 176 -13.18 8.78 -18.79
C ARG A 176 -12.60 7.58 -18.05
N GLY A 177 -13.40 7.00 -17.18
CA GLY A 177 -13.08 5.73 -16.55
C GLY A 177 -13.29 4.57 -17.52
N TYR A 178 -12.26 3.78 -17.76
CA TYR A 178 -12.29 2.57 -18.55
C TYR A 178 -12.18 1.33 -17.67
N ASP A 179 -12.59 0.18 -18.19
CA ASP A 179 -12.56 -1.13 -17.52
C ASP A 179 -11.18 -1.51 -16.92
N LYS A 180 -10.09 -1.06 -17.52
CA LYS A 180 -8.71 -1.28 -17.04
C LYS A 180 -8.48 -0.81 -15.60
N VAL A 181 -9.15 0.26 -15.16
CA VAL A 181 -9.01 0.80 -13.81
C VAL A 181 -9.51 -0.19 -12.75
N VAL A 182 -10.46 -1.05 -13.11
CA VAL A 182 -10.99 -2.10 -12.21
C VAL A 182 -9.90 -3.10 -11.84
N GLY A 183 -9.10 -3.55 -12.82
CA GLY A 183 -7.99 -4.46 -12.59
C GLY A 183 -6.89 -3.83 -11.71
N GLN A 184 -6.63 -2.54 -11.87
CA GLN A 184 -5.70 -1.76 -11.05
C GLN A 184 -6.21 -1.68 -9.61
N LEU A 185 -7.46 -1.27 -9.41
CA LEU A 185 -8.08 -1.16 -8.09
C LEU A 185 -8.14 -2.50 -7.36
N LEU A 186 -8.53 -3.59 -8.04
CA LEU A 186 -8.57 -4.94 -7.46
C LEU A 186 -7.19 -5.41 -7.01
N ARG A 187 -6.15 -5.13 -7.80
CA ARG A 187 -4.76 -5.42 -7.43
C ARG A 187 -4.38 -4.69 -6.14
N TYR A 188 -4.69 -3.41 -6.02
CA TYR A 188 -4.40 -2.62 -4.83
C TYR A 188 -5.19 -3.09 -3.61
N LYS A 189 -6.49 -3.34 -3.74
CA LYS A 189 -7.33 -3.91 -2.69
C LYS A 189 -6.73 -5.23 -2.16
N ASN A 190 -6.36 -6.14 -3.05
CA ASN A 190 -5.78 -7.42 -2.67
C ASN A 190 -4.41 -7.26 -2.01
N TRP A 191 -3.60 -6.29 -2.46
CA TRP A 191 -2.33 -5.98 -1.82
C TRP A 191 -2.56 -5.45 -0.39
N ILE A 192 -3.48 -4.52 -0.17
CA ILE A 192 -3.85 -4.01 1.15
C ILE A 192 -4.39 -5.12 2.04
N LYS A 193 -5.33 -5.93 1.54
CA LYS A 193 -5.92 -7.05 2.28
C LYS A 193 -4.86 -8.04 2.77
N ARG A 194 -3.85 -8.28 1.95
CA ARG A 194 -2.78 -9.21 2.25
C ARG A 194 -1.73 -8.65 3.21
N ASN A 195 -1.38 -7.38 3.02
CA ASN A 195 -0.19 -6.80 3.63
C ASN A 195 -0.49 -5.90 4.83
N LEU A 196 -1.61 -5.17 4.83
CA LEU A 196 -1.91 -4.17 5.86
C LEU A 196 -3.13 -4.52 6.71
N ALA A 197 -4.18 -5.09 6.11
CA ALA A 197 -5.43 -5.33 6.81
C ALA A 197 -5.26 -6.36 7.93
N GLU A 198 -5.80 -6.03 9.11
CA GLU A 198 -5.87 -6.94 10.25
C GLU A 198 -6.96 -8.01 10.04
N SER A 199 -6.96 -9.04 10.88
CA SER A 199 -7.99 -10.08 10.82
C SER A 199 -9.38 -9.48 11.05
N GLY A 200 -10.30 -9.68 10.10
CA GLY A 200 -11.66 -9.14 10.16
C GLY A 200 -11.81 -7.71 9.64
N GLN A 201 -10.73 -7.01 9.31
CA GLN A 201 -10.77 -5.69 8.70
C GLN A 201 -11.10 -5.79 7.20
N ASN A 202 -12.12 -5.08 6.74
CA ASN A 202 -12.53 -5.06 5.35
C ASN A 202 -11.66 -4.12 4.50
N VAL A 203 -11.64 -4.39 3.19
CA VAL A 203 -10.99 -3.54 2.19
C VAL A 203 -11.94 -3.34 1.03
N ARG A 204 -12.40 -2.12 0.80
CA ARG A 204 -13.24 -1.74 -0.34
C ARG A 204 -12.51 -0.78 -1.26
N GLY A 205 -13.06 -0.57 -2.45
CA GLY A 205 -12.48 0.31 -3.46
C GLY A 205 -13.44 1.39 -3.91
N ILE A 206 -12.90 2.54 -4.29
CA ILE A 206 -13.62 3.64 -4.92
C ILE A 206 -12.88 4.03 -6.19
N ILE A 207 -13.59 4.16 -7.31
CA ILE A 207 -13.09 4.77 -8.54
C ILE A 207 -13.78 6.12 -8.68
N ILE A 208 -12.98 7.18 -8.84
CA ILE A 208 -13.49 8.53 -9.10
C ILE A 208 -12.97 8.98 -10.45
N CYS A 209 -13.88 9.26 -11.38
CA CYS A 209 -13.52 9.69 -12.74
C CYS A 209 -14.44 10.83 -13.20
N LYS A 210 -14.03 11.50 -14.26
CA LYS A 210 -14.83 12.59 -14.84
C LYS A 210 -16.11 12.10 -15.49
N GLU A 211 -16.08 10.90 -16.08
CA GLU A 211 -17.22 10.28 -16.75
C GLU A 211 -17.12 8.76 -16.59
N ILE A 212 -18.19 8.13 -16.11
CA ILE A 212 -18.30 6.68 -15.99
C ILE A 212 -18.85 6.13 -17.31
N THR A 213 -18.08 5.26 -17.95
CA THR A 213 -18.50 4.61 -19.21
C THR A 213 -19.37 3.38 -18.93
N ASP A 214 -20.19 2.98 -19.92
CA ASP A 214 -20.97 1.74 -19.85
C ASP A 214 -20.05 0.50 -19.67
N ASP A 215 -18.86 0.52 -20.27
CA ASP A 215 -17.86 -0.55 -20.11
C ASP A 215 -17.35 -0.64 -18.65
N LEU A 216 -17.15 0.50 -18.02
CA LEU A 216 -16.74 0.53 -16.59
C LEU A 216 -17.88 0.05 -15.70
N LEU A 217 -19.11 0.48 -15.93
CA LEU A 217 -20.29 -0.02 -15.21
C LEU A 217 -20.43 -1.54 -15.35
N LEU A 218 -20.29 -2.05 -16.57
CA LEU A 218 -20.36 -3.48 -16.84
C LEU A 218 -19.23 -4.25 -16.16
N ALA A 219 -18.00 -3.72 -16.18
CA ALA A 219 -16.84 -4.34 -15.54
C ALA A 219 -16.96 -4.38 -14.01
N CYS A 220 -17.67 -3.43 -13.40
CA CYS A 220 -17.93 -3.41 -11.96
C CYS A 220 -19.18 -4.20 -11.56
N TYR A 221 -19.98 -4.69 -12.52
CA TYR A 221 -21.19 -5.43 -12.21
C TYR A 221 -20.89 -6.69 -11.37
N GLY A 222 -21.53 -6.79 -10.20
CA GLY A 222 -21.30 -7.89 -9.24
C GLY A 222 -20.05 -7.74 -8.37
N LEU A 223 -19.38 -6.59 -8.42
CA LEU A 223 -18.28 -6.25 -7.52
C LEU A 223 -18.77 -5.33 -6.40
N ASP A 224 -19.54 -5.86 -5.46
CA ASP A 224 -20.22 -5.11 -4.38
C ASP A 224 -19.28 -4.27 -3.50
N GLU A 225 -17.98 -4.57 -3.54
CA GLU A 225 -16.96 -3.85 -2.78
C GLU A 225 -16.32 -2.68 -3.56
N ILE A 226 -16.86 -2.32 -4.74
CA ILE A 226 -16.38 -1.20 -5.57
C ILE A 226 -17.51 -0.19 -5.76
N GLU A 227 -17.21 1.05 -5.44
CA GLU A 227 -18.10 2.20 -5.64
C GLU A 227 -17.54 3.10 -6.74
N LEU A 228 -18.42 3.68 -7.54
CA LEU A 228 -18.08 4.56 -8.66
C LEU A 228 -18.62 5.96 -8.40
N PHE A 229 -17.78 6.95 -8.60
CA PHE A 229 -18.14 8.37 -8.48
C PHE A 229 -17.75 9.13 -9.74
N GLU A 230 -18.65 9.99 -10.22
CA GLU A 230 -18.32 11.04 -11.17
C GLU A 230 -18.07 12.34 -10.45
N TYR A 231 -17.10 13.12 -10.92
CA TYR A 231 -16.86 14.45 -10.40
C TYR A 231 -17.10 15.54 -11.45
N GLU A 232 -17.53 16.69 -11.00
CA GLU A 232 -17.65 17.91 -11.79
C GLU A 232 -16.90 19.06 -11.12
N LEU A 233 -16.21 19.88 -11.91
CA LEU A 233 -15.51 21.07 -11.43
C LEU A 233 -16.21 22.31 -11.95
N PHE A 234 -16.65 23.17 -11.03
CA PHE A 234 -17.26 24.47 -11.34
C PHE A 234 -16.34 25.61 -10.96
N PHE A 235 -16.08 26.50 -11.91
CA PHE A 235 -15.32 27.70 -11.69
C PHE A 235 -16.21 28.93 -11.90
N LYS A 236 -16.35 29.79 -10.87
CA LYS A 236 -17.13 31.02 -10.99
C LYS A 236 -16.29 32.21 -10.57
N LEU A 237 -16.05 33.11 -11.52
CA LEU A 237 -15.35 34.36 -11.27
C LEU A 237 -16.37 35.50 -11.12
N HIS A 238 -16.18 36.36 -10.12
CA HIS A 238 -16.94 37.58 -9.91
C HIS A 238 -16.00 38.76 -10.01
N LYS A 239 -16.16 39.61 -11.04
CA LYS A 239 -15.46 40.88 -11.12
C LYS A 239 -16.05 41.84 -10.07
N LYS A 240 -15.20 42.38 -9.18
CA LYS A 240 -15.58 43.47 -8.31
C LYS A 240 -15.12 44.79 -8.96
N GLY A 241 -16.06 45.76 -9.12
CA GLY A 241 -15.72 47.10 -9.52
C GLY A 241 -15.02 47.85 -8.37
N PHE A 242 -14.17 48.80 -8.73
CA PHE A 242 -13.59 49.76 -7.80
C PHE A 242 -14.57 50.90 -7.58
#